data_effdf46a0ce90d7b243ead9c66a47f3a
#
_entry.id   effdf46a0ce90d7b243ead9c66a47f3a
#
_cell.length_a   1.000
_cell.length_b   1.000
_cell.length_c   1.000
_cell.angle_alpha   90.00
_cell.angle_beta   90.00
_cell.angle_gamma   90.00
#
_symmetry.space_group_name_H-M   'P 1'
#
loop_
_entity.id
_entity.type
_entity.pdbx_description
1 polymer ?
#
loop_
_entity_poly.entity_id
_entity_poly.type
_entity_poly.pdbx_seq_one_letter_code
_entity_poly.pdbx_strand_id
1 'polypeptide(L)'
;ILLQKVQLPLGATCIDVGTGAGFPGMVLALLRPDLQVTLLDSLQKRIGFLEQTAAKLGLANVRCIHARAEDGAKLPELREQFDMATARAVAAMPVLTEYCLPFVKQGGVFAAMKGPSETAEQAETAAKLLGGEIVGEESYTLPTAGERKLIRIRKTAPTPQKYPRRSDKIKKQ
;
A
#
# COMPACT_ATOMS: atom_id res chain seq x y z
N ILE A 1 8.10 6.50 9.71
CA ILE A 1 7.84 6.77 11.13
C ILE A 1 6.39 6.43 11.49
N LEU A 2 5.37 6.87 10.76
CA LEU A 2 3.98 6.52 11.11
C LEU A 2 3.61 5.06 10.88
N LEU A 3 4.14 4.46 9.83
CA LEU A 3 3.93 3.04 9.58
C LEU A 3 4.53 2.15 10.67
N GLN A 4 5.44 2.66 11.50
CA GLN A 4 5.90 1.96 12.71
C GLN A 4 4.80 1.76 13.76
N LYS A 5 3.72 2.57 13.71
CA LYS A 5 2.53 2.37 14.56
C LYS A 5 1.68 1.18 14.11
N VAL A 6 1.87 0.69 12.89
CA VAL A 6 1.27 -0.56 12.44
C VAL A 6 2.11 -1.71 13.01
N GLN A 7 1.53 -2.43 13.96
CA GLN A 7 2.20 -3.59 14.56
C GLN A 7 2.27 -4.72 13.52
N LEU A 8 3.48 -4.98 13.04
CA LEU A 8 3.78 -6.05 12.11
C LEU A 8 4.66 -7.10 12.80
N PRO A 9 4.35 -8.40 12.63
CA PRO A 9 5.22 -9.47 13.13
C PRO A 9 6.60 -9.41 12.48
N LEU A 10 7.57 -10.09 13.09
CA LEU A 10 8.89 -10.27 12.50
C LEU A 10 8.76 -11.04 11.18
N GLY A 11 9.51 -10.62 10.18
CA GLY A 11 9.49 -11.24 8.86
C GLY A 11 8.23 -10.95 8.02
N ALA A 12 7.38 -10.02 8.44
CA ALA A 12 6.15 -9.70 7.72
C ALA A 12 6.42 -9.23 6.29
N THR A 13 5.49 -9.55 5.40
CA THR A 13 5.51 -9.13 3.99
C THR A 13 4.76 -7.81 3.80
N CYS A 14 5.40 -6.85 3.15
CA CYS A 14 4.81 -5.53 2.87
C CYS A 14 4.86 -5.22 1.39
N ILE A 15 3.83 -4.54 0.87
CA ILE A 15 3.84 -4.00 -0.50
C ILE A 15 3.56 -2.49 -0.46
N ASP A 16 4.41 -1.72 -1.15
CA ASP A 16 4.23 -0.28 -1.38
C ASP A 16 3.71 -0.07 -2.80
N VAL A 17 2.44 0.31 -2.92
CA VAL A 17 1.72 0.41 -4.18
C VAL A 17 1.83 1.80 -4.77
N GLY A 18 2.39 1.91 -5.97
CA GLY A 18 2.71 3.19 -6.58
C GLY A 18 3.85 3.89 -5.85
N THR A 19 4.89 3.15 -5.54
CA THR A 19 5.99 3.54 -4.65
C THR A 19 6.76 4.79 -5.11
N GLY A 20 6.73 5.12 -6.39
CA GLY A 20 7.39 6.30 -6.96
C GLY A 20 8.91 6.25 -6.78
N ALA A 21 9.44 7.15 -5.98
CA ALA A 21 10.87 7.19 -5.63
C ALA A 21 11.24 6.26 -4.45
N GLY A 22 10.37 5.32 -4.08
CA GLY A 22 10.62 4.36 -2.99
C GLY A 22 10.08 4.78 -1.63
N PHE A 23 9.13 5.71 -1.57
CA PHE A 23 8.57 6.21 -0.31
C PHE A 23 7.09 5.84 -0.16
N PRO A 24 6.71 5.09 0.92
CA PRO A 24 7.50 4.81 2.12
C PRO A 24 8.28 3.50 2.10
N GLY A 25 8.14 2.64 1.08
CA GLY A 25 8.60 1.26 1.10
C GLY A 25 10.10 1.08 1.31
N MET A 26 10.95 1.86 0.62
CA MET A 26 12.42 1.80 0.77
C MET A 26 12.85 2.18 2.20
N VAL A 27 12.18 3.19 2.78
CA VAL A 27 12.46 3.62 4.17
C VAL A 27 12.05 2.54 5.17
N LEU A 28 10.94 1.85 4.92
CA LEU A 28 10.53 0.70 5.75
C LEU A 28 11.57 -0.41 5.71
N ALA A 29 12.07 -0.75 4.52
CA ALA A 29 13.09 -1.79 4.37
C ALA A 29 14.39 -1.46 5.10
N LEU A 30 14.79 -0.18 5.10
CA LEU A 30 15.96 0.31 5.85
C LEU A 30 15.78 0.23 7.36
N LEU A 31 14.60 0.65 7.86
CA LEU A 31 14.33 0.71 9.30
C LEU A 31 13.95 -0.64 9.90
N ARG A 32 13.47 -1.57 9.10
CA ARG A 32 13.00 -2.89 9.48
C ARG A 32 13.57 -3.93 8.51
N PRO A 33 14.85 -4.28 8.66
CA PRO A 33 15.52 -5.25 7.77
C PRO A 33 14.95 -6.67 7.85
N ASP A 34 14.14 -6.94 8.87
CA ASP A 34 13.39 -8.19 9.01
C ASP A 34 12.19 -8.28 8.06
N LEU A 35 11.60 -7.15 7.60
CA LEU A 35 10.47 -7.15 6.69
C LEU A 35 10.88 -7.53 5.27
N GLN A 36 9.99 -8.21 4.55
CA GLN A 36 10.11 -8.45 3.11
C GLN A 36 9.28 -7.38 2.37
N VAL A 37 9.94 -6.42 1.73
CA VAL A 37 9.28 -5.27 1.12
C VAL A 37 9.25 -5.38 -0.39
N THR A 38 8.04 -5.35 -0.95
CA THR A 38 7.81 -5.27 -2.39
C THR A 38 7.48 -3.84 -2.77
N LEU A 39 8.22 -3.28 -3.73
CA LEU A 39 7.98 -1.96 -4.32
C LEU A 39 7.32 -2.15 -5.69
N LEU A 40 6.10 -1.68 -5.85
CA LEU A 40 5.34 -1.81 -7.08
C LEU A 40 5.09 -0.44 -7.71
N ASP A 41 5.46 -0.28 -8.99
CA ASP A 41 5.18 0.93 -9.77
C ASP A 41 4.87 0.59 -11.24
N SER A 42 4.03 1.40 -11.86
CA SER A 42 3.63 1.24 -13.26
C SER A 42 4.65 1.77 -14.27
N LEU A 43 5.71 2.44 -13.82
CA LEU A 43 6.74 3.01 -14.67
C LEU A 43 8.06 2.22 -14.56
N GLN A 44 8.43 1.52 -15.63
CA GLN A 44 9.66 0.72 -15.70
C GLN A 44 10.92 1.52 -15.31
N LYS A 45 10.99 2.80 -15.71
CA LYS A 45 12.13 3.67 -15.37
C LYS A 45 12.30 3.86 -13.85
N ARG A 46 11.18 3.94 -13.11
CA ARG A 46 11.21 4.03 -11.63
C ARG A 46 11.69 2.72 -11.02
N ILE A 47 11.20 1.59 -11.54
CA ILE A 47 11.63 0.27 -11.07
C ILE A 47 13.14 0.10 -11.24
N GLY A 48 13.71 0.41 -12.41
CA GLY A 48 15.16 0.33 -12.61
C GLY A 48 15.97 1.25 -11.67
N PHE A 49 15.45 2.44 -11.36
CA PHE A 49 16.05 3.33 -10.36
C PHE A 49 16.00 2.71 -8.96
N LEU A 50 14.87 2.11 -8.57
CA LEU A 50 14.69 1.51 -7.25
C LEU A 50 15.58 0.27 -7.06
N GLU A 51 15.71 -0.58 -8.09
CA GLU A 51 16.61 -1.73 -8.08
C GLU A 51 18.07 -1.30 -7.86
N GLN A 52 18.53 -0.30 -8.60
CA GLN A 52 19.87 0.25 -8.42
C GLN A 52 20.07 0.87 -7.04
N THR A 53 19.06 1.56 -6.53
CA THR A 53 19.12 2.19 -5.21
C THR A 53 19.15 1.13 -4.10
N ALA A 54 18.31 0.11 -4.17
CA ALA A 54 18.31 -1.00 -3.23
C ALA A 54 19.68 -1.71 -3.20
N ALA A 55 20.25 -1.98 -4.38
CA ALA A 55 21.58 -2.58 -4.50
C ALA A 55 22.69 -1.72 -3.86
N LYS A 56 22.67 -0.40 -4.14
CA LYS A 56 23.64 0.55 -3.55
C LYS A 56 23.53 0.66 -2.02
N LEU A 57 22.32 0.51 -1.49
CA LEU A 57 22.03 0.54 -0.06
C LEU A 57 22.22 -0.83 0.63
N GLY A 58 22.53 -1.88 -0.14
CA GLY A 58 22.70 -3.24 0.39
C GLY A 58 21.41 -3.86 0.93
N LEU A 59 20.24 -3.47 0.40
CA LEU A 59 18.94 -3.94 0.86
C LEU A 59 18.60 -5.29 0.21
N ALA A 60 18.88 -6.38 0.88
CA ALA A 60 18.56 -7.73 0.44
C ALA A 60 17.07 -8.09 0.62
N ASN A 61 16.31 -7.28 1.38
CA ASN A 61 14.93 -7.48 1.74
C ASN A 61 13.94 -6.69 0.88
N VAL A 62 14.40 -6.16 -0.27
CA VAL A 62 13.59 -5.39 -1.22
C VAL A 62 13.42 -6.15 -2.53
N ARG A 63 12.17 -6.24 -3.00
CA ARG A 63 11.80 -6.73 -4.33
C ARG A 63 11.09 -5.62 -5.10
N CYS A 64 11.48 -5.35 -6.35
CA CYS A 64 10.84 -4.37 -7.22
C CYS A 64 9.98 -5.07 -8.28
N ILE A 65 8.78 -4.56 -8.54
CA ILE A 65 7.85 -5.13 -9.52
C ILE A 65 7.29 -4.03 -10.41
N HIS A 66 7.46 -4.20 -11.72
CA HIS A 66 6.84 -3.35 -12.74
C HIS A 66 5.44 -3.87 -13.06
N ALA A 67 4.41 -3.23 -12.52
CA ALA A 67 3.02 -3.52 -12.86
C ALA A 67 2.11 -2.33 -12.50
N ARG A 68 0.96 -2.23 -13.15
CA ARG A 68 -0.15 -1.42 -12.64
C ARG A 68 -0.75 -2.12 -11.42
N ALA A 69 -1.27 -1.34 -10.46
CA ALA A 69 -1.85 -1.90 -9.24
C ALA A 69 -2.98 -2.89 -9.54
N GLU A 70 -3.91 -2.51 -10.44
CA GLU A 70 -5.05 -3.34 -10.83
C GLU A 70 -4.68 -4.63 -11.58
N ASP A 71 -3.51 -4.65 -12.24
CA ASP A 71 -3.01 -5.84 -12.93
C ASP A 71 -2.22 -6.72 -11.97
N GLY A 72 -1.32 -6.12 -11.18
CA GLY A 72 -0.55 -6.82 -10.15
C GLY A 72 -1.44 -7.54 -9.13
N ALA A 73 -2.53 -6.90 -8.70
CA ALA A 73 -3.47 -7.48 -7.74
C ALA A 73 -4.31 -8.66 -8.29
N LYS A 74 -4.16 -9.00 -9.57
CA LYS A 74 -4.75 -10.21 -10.18
C LYS A 74 -3.77 -11.37 -10.27
N LEU A 75 -2.48 -11.09 -10.12
CA LEU A 75 -1.45 -12.13 -10.16
C LEU A 75 -1.53 -12.97 -8.88
N PRO A 76 -1.61 -14.31 -8.99
CA PRO A 76 -1.76 -15.19 -7.82
C PRO A 76 -0.63 -15.02 -6.78
N GLU A 77 0.58 -14.72 -7.24
CA GLU A 77 1.75 -14.51 -6.39
C GLU A 77 1.75 -13.17 -5.64
N LEU A 78 0.82 -12.27 -5.95
CA LEU A 78 0.71 -10.97 -5.30
C LEU A 78 -0.65 -10.76 -4.59
N ARG A 79 -1.71 -11.38 -5.14
CA ARG A 79 -3.06 -11.24 -4.61
C ARG A 79 -3.17 -11.87 -3.22
N GLU A 80 -3.61 -11.06 -2.24
CA GLU A 80 -3.83 -11.50 -0.85
C GLU A 80 -2.60 -12.19 -0.20
N GLN A 81 -1.38 -11.73 -0.56
CA GLN A 81 -0.13 -12.31 -0.07
C GLN A 81 0.56 -11.47 1.02
N PHE A 82 0.15 -10.21 1.21
CA PHE A 82 0.89 -9.29 2.06
C PHE A 82 0.24 -9.06 3.42
N ASP A 83 1.06 -9.01 4.48
CA ASP A 83 0.63 -8.60 5.82
C ASP A 83 0.21 -7.13 5.83
N MET A 84 0.91 -6.29 5.07
CA MET A 84 0.58 -4.89 4.92
C MET A 84 0.71 -4.43 3.47
N ALA A 85 -0.30 -3.73 2.98
CA ALA A 85 -0.15 -2.82 1.85
C ALA A 85 -0.07 -1.38 2.34
N THR A 86 0.75 -0.57 1.69
CA THR A 86 0.80 0.88 1.92
C THR A 86 0.82 1.63 0.60
N ALA A 87 0.38 2.88 0.63
CA ALA A 87 0.47 3.78 -0.51
C ALA A 87 0.48 5.23 -0.05
N ARG A 88 1.13 6.10 -0.84
CA ARG A 88 1.22 7.53 -0.62
C ARG A 88 0.92 8.30 -1.89
N ALA A 89 -0.04 9.26 -1.84
CA ALA A 89 -0.31 10.20 -2.93
C ALA A 89 -0.61 9.57 -4.31
N VAL A 90 -1.30 8.41 -4.34
CA VAL A 90 -1.61 7.69 -5.60
C VAL A 90 -2.97 8.09 -6.16
N ALA A 91 -4.01 8.08 -5.31
CA ALA A 91 -5.41 8.35 -5.71
C ALA A 91 -6.25 8.75 -4.50
N ALA A 92 -7.50 9.19 -4.71
CA ALA A 92 -8.49 9.39 -3.66
C ALA A 92 -8.82 8.07 -2.94
N MET A 93 -9.29 8.16 -1.69
CA MET A 93 -9.44 7.00 -0.80
C MET A 93 -10.26 5.83 -1.38
N PRO A 94 -11.42 6.03 -2.04
CA PRO A 94 -12.16 4.89 -2.61
C PRO A 94 -11.37 4.14 -3.68
N VAL A 95 -10.75 4.87 -4.59
CA VAL A 95 -9.92 4.32 -5.67
C VAL A 95 -8.67 3.64 -5.12
N LEU A 96 -8.03 4.29 -4.15
CA LEU A 96 -6.82 3.76 -3.52
C LEU A 96 -7.08 2.46 -2.77
N THR A 97 -8.23 2.37 -2.11
CA THR A 97 -8.65 1.13 -1.42
C THR A 97 -8.81 -0.02 -2.41
N GLU A 98 -9.38 0.23 -3.60
CA GLU A 98 -9.50 -0.80 -4.64
C GLU A 98 -8.15 -1.21 -5.23
N TYR A 99 -7.17 -0.30 -5.30
CA TYR A 99 -5.82 -0.62 -5.75
C TYR A 99 -5.01 -1.42 -4.74
N CYS A 100 -5.20 -1.20 -3.45
CA CYS A 100 -4.30 -1.70 -2.41
C CYS A 100 -4.85 -2.90 -1.62
N LEU A 101 -6.15 -2.89 -1.26
CA LEU A 101 -6.72 -3.93 -0.40
C LEU A 101 -6.68 -5.35 -1.01
N PRO A 102 -6.78 -5.53 -2.34
CA PRO A 102 -6.64 -6.86 -2.95
C PRO A 102 -5.26 -7.52 -2.80
N PHE A 103 -4.21 -6.78 -2.44
CA PHE A 103 -2.90 -7.35 -2.13
C PHE A 103 -2.83 -7.90 -0.70
N VAL A 104 -3.70 -7.42 0.20
CA VAL A 104 -3.65 -7.71 1.63
C VAL A 104 -4.27 -9.06 1.91
N LYS A 105 -3.55 -9.93 2.61
CA LYS A 105 -4.07 -11.21 3.09
C LYS A 105 -5.11 -11.00 4.20
N GLN A 106 -5.99 -11.95 4.42
CA GLN A 106 -6.95 -11.91 5.51
C GLN A 106 -6.23 -11.77 6.85
N GLY A 107 -6.69 -10.86 7.71
CA GLY A 107 -6.04 -10.47 8.95
C GLY A 107 -4.97 -9.38 8.80
N GLY A 108 -4.49 -9.12 7.59
CA GLY A 108 -3.55 -8.04 7.29
C GLY A 108 -4.20 -6.65 7.24
N VAL A 109 -3.40 -5.63 6.93
CA VAL A 109 -3.83 -4.23 6.97
C VAL A 109 -3.40 -3.45 5.73
N PHE A 110 -4.30 -2.62 5.20
CA PHE A 110 -3.95 -1.54 4.30
C PHE A 110 -3.76 -0.25 5.09
N ALA A 111 -2.59 0.37 4.98
CA ALA A 111 -2.17 1.59 5.66
C ALA A 111 -1.99 2.72 4.64
N ALA A 112 -3.00 3.57 4.48
CA ALA A 112 -3.00 4.68 3.54
C ALA A 112 -2.42 5.95 4.18
N MET A 113 -1.38 6.53 3.54
CA MET A 113 -0.79 7.81 3.94
C MET A 113 -1.43 8.94 3.15
N LYS A 114 -2.20 9.79 3.80
CA LYS A 114 -3.08 10.78 3.16
C LYS A 114 -2.84 12.22 3.65
N GLY A 115 -3.39 13.17 2.90
CA GLY A 115 -3.48 14.57 3.29
C GLY A 115 -4.64 14.84 4.26
N PRO A 116 -4.77 16.08 4.77
CA PRO A 116 -5.76 16.42 5.80
C PRO A 116 -7.22 16.35 5.31
N SER A 117 -7.45 16.57 4.01
CA SER A 117 -8.81 16.58 3.42
C SER A 117 -9.41 15.19 3.20
N GLU A 118 -8.61 14.14 3.32
CA GLU A 118 -9.09 12.76 3.13
C GLU A 118 -9.50 12.13 4.45
N THR A 119 -10.56 11.32 4.44
CA THR A 119 -11.12 10.69 5.64
C THR A 119 -11.33 9.19 5.43
N ALA A 120 -11.37 8.46 6.53
CA ALA A 120 -11.67 7.03 6.52
C ALA A 120 -13.09 6.75 6.00
N GLU A 121 -14.06 7.61 6.31
CA GLU A 121 -15.44 7.51 5.85
C GLU A 121 -15.54 7.40 4.32
N GLN A 122 -14.72 8.16 3.59
CA GLN A 122 -14.67 8.11 2.12
C GLN A 122 -14.31 6.73 1.57
N ALA A 123 -13.61 5.90 2.36
CA ALA A 123 -13.25 4.54 1.98
C ALA A 123 -14.24 3.47 2.43
N GLU A 124 -15.24 3.79 3.24
CA GLU A 124 -16.08 2.80 3.93
C GLU A 124 -16.78 1.83 2.97
N THR A 125 -17.43 2.37 1.94
CA THR A 125 -18.12 1.55 0.93
C THR A 125 -17.15 0.66 0.15
N ALA A 126 -16.01 1.21 -0.28
CA ALA A 126 -15.00 0.45 -1.00
C ALA A 126 -14.38 -0.64 -0.11
N ALA A 127 -14.07 -0.33 1.15
CA ALA A 127 -13.54 -1.29 2.10
C ALA A 127 -14.48 -2.50 2.28
N LYS A 128 -15.77 -2.25 2.54
CA LYS A 128 -16.79 -3.32 2.67
C LYS A 128 -16.90 -4.19 1.42
N LEU A 129 -16.93 -3.57 0.23
CA LEU A 129 -17.01 -4.29 -1.05
C LEU A 129 -15.79 -5.17 -1.32
N LEU A 130 -14.62 -4.81 -0.78
CA LEU A 130 -13.35 -5.49 -1.00
C LEU A 130 -12.97 -6.46 0.14
N GLY A 131 -13.85 -6.66 1.11
CA GLY A 131 -13.62 -7.52 2.25
C GLY A 131 -12.76 -6.90 3.33
N GLY A 132 -12.91 -5.60 3.56
CA GLY A 132 -12.18 -4.86 4.58
C GLY A 132 -13.07 -4.07 5.53
N GLU A 133 -12.49 -3.67 6.65
CA GLU A 133 -13.09 -2.87 7.70
C GLU A 133 -12.13 -1.75 8.14
N ILE A 134 -12.66 -0.54 8.29
CA ILE A 134 -11.86 0.58 8.80
C ILE A 134 -11.60 0.35 10.30
N VAL A 135 -10.32 0.36 10.68
CA VAL A 135 -9.88 0.11 12.06
C VAL A 135 -9.17 1.30 12.70
N GLY A 136 -8.99 2.40 11.97
CA GLY A 136 -8.46 3.63 12.55
C GLY A 136 -8.15 4.71 11.53
N GLU A 137 -8.23 5.95 12.00
CA GLU A 137 -7.74 7.16 11.36
C GLU A 137 -6.95 7.95 12.40
N GLU A 138 -5.70 8.27 12.10
CA GLU A 138 -4.81 9.02 12.98
C GLU A 138 -4.27 10.24 12.25
N SER A 139 -4.42 11.42 12.84
CA SER A 139 -3.80 12.65 12.36
C SER A 139 -2.46 12.90 13.03
N TYR A 140 -1.54 13.49 12.31
CA TYR A 140 -0.23 13.91 12.79
C TYR A 140 0.28 15.10 11.99
N THR A 141 1.10 15.93 12.62
CA THR A 141 1.68 17.12 11.99
C THR A 141 3.15 16.89 11.67
N LEU A 142 3.52 17.11 10.42
CA LEU A 142 4.92 17.18 10.00
C LEU A 142 5.41 18.61 10.15
N PRO A 143 6.62 18.86 10.71
CA PRO A 143 7.12 20.20 10.98
C PRO A 143 7.13 21.15 9.78
N THR A 144 7.38 20.60 8.56
CA THR A 144 7.51 21.39 7.34
C THR A 144 6.41 21.14 6.30
N ALA A 145 5.54 20.17 6.52
CA ALA A 145 4.56 19.71 5.51
C ALA A 145 3.11 19.70 6.03
N GLY A 146 2.88 20.18 7.25
CA GLY A 146 1.55 20.29 7.85
C GLY A 146 0.91 18.94 8.21
N GLU A 147 -0.41 18.96 8.38
CA GLU A 147 -1.17 17.80 8.82
C GLU A 147 -1.18 16.68 7.78
N ARG A 148 -1.08 15.46 8.27
CA ARG A 148 -1.18 14.22 7.52
C ARG A 148 -2.02 13.22 8.28
N LYS A 149 -2.55 12.22 7.57
CA LYS A 149 -3.37 11.15 8.14
C LYS A 149 -2.83 9.78 7.78
N LEU A 150 -2.97 8.87 8.73
CA LEU A 150 -2.82 7.43 8.50
C LEU A 150 -4.19 6.79 8.65
N ILE A 151 -4.73 6.27 7.55
CA ILE A 151 -6.00 5.55 7.54
C ILE A 151 -5.70 4.06 7.42
N ARG A 152 -6.26 3.26 8.33
CA ARG A 152 -6.02 1.81 8.39
C ARG A 152 -7.29 1.03 8.10
N ILE A 153 -7.19 0.10 7.16
CA ILE A 153 -8.26 -0.82 6.75
C ILE A 153 -7.76 -2.25 6.96
N ARG A 154 -8.42 -3.00 7.85
CA ARG A 154 -8.12 -4.43 8.07
C ARG A 154 -8.81 -5.28 7.04
N LYS A 155 -8.12 -6.27 6.51
CA LYS A 155 -8.70 -7.26 5.63
C LYS A 155 -9.41 -8.33 6.46
N THR A 156 -10.73 -8.43 6.36
CA THR A 156 -11.57 -9.33 7.15
C THR A 156 -12.13 -10.50 6.35
N ALA A 157 -12.22 -10.35 5.01
CA ALA A 157 -12.73 -11.38 4.11
C ALA A 157 -11.98 -11.33 2.75
N PRO A 158 -12.00 -12.39 1.95
CA PRO A 158 -11.42 -12.40 0.62
C PRO A 158 -12.02 -11.32 -0.28
N THR A 159 -11.19 -10.68 -1.10
CA THR A 159 -11.65 -9.74 -2.13
C THR A 159 -12.37 -10.50 -3.24
N PRO A 160 -13.62 -10.13 -3.61
CA PRO A 160 -14.34 -10.79 -4.70
C PRO A 160 -13.55 -10.76 -6.02
N GLN A 161 -13.63 -11.83 -6.81
CA GLN A 161 -12.82 -12.02 -8.04
C GLN A 161 -12.98 -10.91 -9.08
N LYS A 162 -14.14 -10.23 -9.12
CA LYS A 162 -14.38 -9.09 -10.02
C LYS A 162 -13.53 -7.85 -9.70
N TYR A 163 -12.88 -7.81 -8.53
CA TYR A 163 -12.00 -6.72 -8.11
C TYR A 163 -10.52 -7.13 -8.10
N PRO A 164 -9.59 -6.20 -8.34
CA PRO A 164 -9.87 -4.82 -8.76
C PRO A 164 -10.40 -4.75 -10.19
N ARG A 165 -11.25 -3.75 -10.45
CA ARG A 165 -11.74 -3.42 -11.78
C ARG A 165 -10.61 -2.82 -12.64
N ARG A 166 -10.86 -2.63 -13.92
CA ARG A 166 -9.94 -1.90 -14.79
C ARG A 166 -9.89 -0.41 -14.39
N SER A 167 -8.74 0.22 -14.56
CA SER A 167 -8.48 1.61 -14.18
C SER A 167 -9.51 2.61 -14.72
N ASP A 168 -9.96 2.42 -15.97
CA ASP A 168 -10.98 3.23 -16.61
C ASP A 168 -12.36 3.16 -15.92
N LYS A 169 -12.67 2.05 -15.28
CA LYS A 169 -13.90 1.83 -14.51
C LYS A 169 -13.80 2.28 -13.06
N ILE A 170 -12.62 2.19 -12.46
CA ILE A 170 -12.38 2.62 -11.08
C ILE A 170 -12.48 4.14 -10.96
N LYS A 171 -11.92 4.88 -11.92
CA LYS A 171 -11.86 6.36 -11.91
C LYS A 171 -13.20 7.05 -12.22
N LYS A 172 -14.24 6.33 -12.57
CA LYS A 172 -15.58 6.86 -12.89
C LYS A 172 -16.53 6.83 -11.69
N GLN A 173 -16.01 6.69 -10.49
CA GLN A 173 -16.79 6.76 -9.24
C GLN A 173 -16.85 8.17 -8.68
#